data_1698fcb544564b458e27b8884558bb5c
#
_entry.id   1698fcb544564b458e27b8884558bb5c
#
_cell.length_a   1.000
_cell.length_b   1.000
_cell.length_c   1.000
_cell.angle_alpha   90.00
_cell.angle_beta   90.00
_cell.angle_gamma   90.00
#
_symmetry.space_group_name_H-M   'P 1'
#
loop_
_entity.id
_entity.type
_entity.pdbx_description
1 polymer ?
#
loop_
_entity_poly.entity_id
_entity_poly.type
_entity_poly.pdbx_seq_one_letter_code
_entity_poly.pdbx_strand_id
1 'polypeptide(L)'
;MSFKINRIKSDLGSYPHYMLLGIRKIGKTTFIRDLIKEKYGDATKGLLISCGAENGYHALDDLQVEEAKVFNQDYDEETDSRGFIQIVDDIVENNKDYGIKLVAIDTLDCLYDIAAQEAIRLSRKETGKPCKSINDAFGGYGRGLDRVIALIQEQITRLEDAGIAVFILSHVKEKTRTDMVTGEEYQVWTNNLMDKVYGAIADTAQMVMMAVFDREIKDKKVTGENRVLYLRATASLDAGSRFHGLPEKVPFTPKAFVEAFEEGVKNSATMKPINDADMAARQKEEVAQQKKTAEIARRKDAENRAAAQAEEDEPHRAEWVNAIQNRYGNASEDVKAQVKAIRDKVNLKFSDPAFPINELKNAYFLVK
;
A
#
# COMPACT_ATOMS: atom_id res chain seq x y z
N MET A 1 37.67 21.79 -21.29
CA MET A 1 36.73 20.73 -21.72
C MET A 1 35.34 21.34 -21.72
N SER A 2 34.60 21.27 -22.82
CA SER A 2 33.22 21.77 -22.87
C SER A 2 32.26 20.68 -22.38
N PHE A 3 31.25 21.05 -21.61
CA PHE A 3 30.18 20.13 -21.21
C PHE A 3 29.39 19.66 -22.42
N LYS A 4 29.11 18.37 -22.51
CA LYS A 4 28.13 17.84 -23.45
C LYS A 4 26.77 17.89 -22.78
N ILE A 5 25.91 18.79 -23.22
CA ILE A 5 24.53 18.86 -22.71
C ILE A 5 23.76 17.68 -23.33
N ASN A 6 23.43 16.69 -22.51
CA ASN A 6 22.59 15.59 -22.95
C ASN A 6 21.12 15.95 -22.72
N ARG A 7 20.29 15.77 -23.74
CA ARG A 7 18.84 15.79 -23.58
C ARG A 7 18.38 14.41 -23.17
N ILE A 8 17.75 14.32 -22.00
CA ILE A 8 17.15 13.07 -21.52
C ILE A 8 15.93 12.76 -22.38
N LYS A 9 15.84 11.55 -22.88
CA LYS A 9 14.67 11.04 -23.59
C LYS A 9 13.90 10.13 -22.64
N SER A 10 12.64 10.44 -22.44
CA SER A 10 11.76 9.67 -21.57
C SER A 10 11.48 8.29 -22.16
N ASP A 11 11.99 7.26 -21.47
CA ASP A 11 11.75 5.84 -21.78
C ASP A 11 11.79 5.04 -20.47
N LEU A 12 11.07 3.94 -20.39
CA LEU A 12 10.97 3.11 -19.20
C LEU A 12 12.34 2.60 -18.69
N GLY A 13 13.29 2.38 -19.58
CA GLY A 13 14.64 1.94 -19.24
C GLY A 13 15.64 3.06 -18.96
N SER A 14 15.24 4.34 -19.03
CA SER A 14 16.15 5.50 -18.93
C SER A 14 16.07 6.22 -17.59
N TYR A 15 15.34 5.69 -16.63
CA TYR A 15 15.07 6.35 -15.35
C TYR A 15 15.51 5.53 -14.17
N PRO A 16 15.73 6.18 -13.03
CA PRO A 16 15.82 5.50 -11.75
C PRO A 16 14.66 4.54 -11.51
N HIS A 17 14.80 3.72 -10.51
CA HIS A 17 13.93 2.59 -10.21
C HIS A 17 12.43 2.93 -10.10
N TYR A 18 11.65 1.88 -10.25
CA TYR A 18 10.20 1.84 -10.07
C TYR A 18 9.87 0.95 -8.89
N MET A 19 8.82 1.30 -8.14
CA MET A 19 8.32 0.47 -7.05
C MET A 19 6.94 -0.07 -7.38
N LEU A 20 6.72 -1.35 -7.13
CA LEU A 20 5.43 -2.02 -7.24
C LEU A 20 5.02 -2.56 -5.87
N LEU A 21 4.16 -1.82 -5.21
CA LEU A 21 3.54 -2.20 -3.95
C LEU A 21 2.31 -3.07 -4.20
N GLY A 22 1.99 -3.97 -3.28
CA GLY A 22 0.76 -4.73 -3.38
C GLY A 22 0.64 -5.80 -2.32
N ILE A 23 -0.59 -6.22 -2.06
CA ILE A 23 -0.87 -7.28 -1.11
C ILE A 23 -0.23 -8.61 -1.56
N ARG A 24 -0.10 -9.54 -0.61
CA ARG A 24 0.42 -10.88 -0.90
C ARG A 24 -0.47 -11.57 -1.94
N LYS A 25 0.16 -12.30 -2.86
CA LYS A 25 -0.52 -13.12 -3.90
C LYS A 25 -1.39 -12.36 -4.90
N ILE A 26 -1.25 -11.04 -5.01
CA ILE A 26 -1.95 -10.28 -6.06
C ILE A 26 -1.38 -10.54 -7.47
N GLY A 27 -0.16 -11.09 -7.56
CA GLY A 27 0.51 -11.44 -8.82
C GLY A 27 1.64 -10.49 -9.22
N LYS A 28 2.34 -9.87 -8.25
CA LYS A 28 3.46 -8.95 -8.53
C LYS A 28 4.56 -9.59 -9.36
N THR A 29 5.04 -10.76 -8.96
CA THR A 29 6.11 -11.49 -9.66
C THR A 29 5.68 -11.91 -11.08
N THR A 30 4.44 -12.39 -11.24
CA THR A 30 3.83 -12.69 -12.54
C THR A 30 3.77 -11.44 -13.42
N PHE A 31 3.35 -10.31 -12.86
CA PHE A 31 3.30 -9.05 -13.58
C PHE A 31 4.69 -8.65 -14.13
N ILE A 32 5.75 -8.80 -13.35
CA ILE A 32 7.11 -8.49 -13.79
C ILE A 32 7.56 -9.41 -14.92
N ARG A 33 7.35 -10.73 -14.82
CA ARG A 33 7.66 -11.66 -15.91
C ARG A 33 6.97 -11.25 -17.22
N ASP A 34 5.69 -10.96 -17.12
CA ASP A 34 4.88 -10.60 -18.29
C ASP A 34 5.23 -9.19 -18.80
N LEU A 35 5.66 -8.25 -17.93
CA LEU A 35 6.15 -6.94 -18.31
C LEU A 35 7.45 -7.03 -19.11
N ILE A 36 8.37 -7.92 -18.71
CA ILE A 36 9.61 -8.14 -19.46
C ILE A 36 9.28 -8.64 -20.87
N LYS A 37 8.36 -9.60 -20.99
CA LYS A 37 7.90 -10.12 -22.30
C LYS A 37 7.22 -9.03 -23.13
N GLU A 38 6.32 -8.25 -22.55
CA GLU A 38 5.59 -7.18 -23.23
C GLU A 38 6.55 -6.09 -23.74
N LYS A 39 7.50 -5.66 -22.89
CA LYS A 39 8.38 -4.53 -23.21
C LYS A 39 9.52 -4.90 -24.13
N TYR A 40 10.11 -6.09 -23.95
CA TYR A 40 11.35 -6.48 -24.63
C TYR A 40 11.17 -7.67 -25.59
N GLY A 41 9.99 -8.28 -25.64
CA GLY A 41 9.67 -9.42 -26.51
C GLY A 41 10.29 -10.76 -26.09
N ASP A 42 11.12 -10.77 -25.05
CA ASP A 42 11.87 -11.93 -24.59
C ASP A 42 12.07 -11.89 -23.08
N ALA A 43 11.65 -12.94 -22.37
CA ALA A 43 11.78 -13.05 -20.93
C ALA A 43 13.23 -13.06 -20.44
N THR A 44 14.17 -13.52 -21.27
CA THR A 44 15.61 -13.54 -20.94
C THR A 44 16.24 -12.15 -20.86
N LYS A 45 15.51 -11.09 -21.24
CA LYS A 45 15.93 -9.70 -21.07
C LYS A 45 15.68 -9.17 -19.66
N GLY A 46 15.11 -9.99 -18.78
CA GLY A 46 14.91 -9.65 -17.38
C GLY A 46 15.46 -10.70 -16.43
N LEU A 47 15.79 -10.25 -15.21
CA LEU A 47 16.23 -11.09 -14.12
C LEU A 47 15.45 -10.72 -12.87
N LEU A 48 14.96 -11.74 -12.15
CA LEU A 48 14.42 -11.60 -10.81
C LEU A 48 15.50 -11.92 -9.78
N ILE A 49 15.79 -11.01 -8.88
CA ILE A 49 16.59 -11.30 -7.67
C ILE A 49 15.62 -11.56 -6.53
N SER A 50 15.50 -12.84 -6.16
CA SER A 50 14.70 -13.29 -5.04
C SER A 50 15.47 -13.11 -3.74
N CYS A 51 14.98 -12.28 -2.82
CA CYS A 51 15.69 -11.92 -1.61
C CYS A 51 15.21 -12.72 -0.39
N GLY A 52 16.16 -13.18 0.43
CA GLY A 52 15.87 -13.82 1.72
C GLY A 52 15.09 -15.13 1.57
N ALA A 53 13.88 -15.17 2.16
CA ALA A 53 13.01 -16.34 2.16
C ALA A 53 11.90 -16.30 1.08
N GLU A 54 11.94 -15.34 0.17
CA GLU A 54 10.96 -15.26 -0.92
C GLU A 54 11.17 -16.40 -1.91
N ASN A 55 10.09 -17.05 -2.33
CA ASN A 55 10.13 -18.19 -3.25
C ASN A 55 8.92 -18.25 -4.20
N GLY A 56 8.22 -17.13 -4.38
CA GLY A 56 7.01 -17.06 -5.21
C GLY A 56 7.23 -17.32 -6.70
N TYR A 57 8.48 -17.34 -7.17
CA TYR A 57 8.87 -17.51 -8.57
C TYR A 57 8.80 -18.97 -9.06
N HIS A 58 8.81 -19.98 -8.20
CA HIS A 58 8.81 -21.41 -8.60
C HIS A 58 7.62 -21.82 -9.48
N ALA A 59 6.56 -21.04 -9.49
CA ALA A 59 5.38 -21.30 -10.33
C ALA A 59 5.44 -20.56 -11.69
N LEU A 60 6.56 -19.91 -12.01
CA LEU A 60 6.68 -19.06 -13.20
C LEU A 60 7.73 -19.64 -14.16
N ASP A 61 7.26 -20.18 -15.27
CA ASP A 61 8.14 -20.61 -16.36
C ASP A 61 8.77 -19.39 -17.07
N ASP A 62 9.93 -19.59 -17.70
CA ASP A 62 10.64 -18.62 -18.54
C ASP A 62 11.19 -17.37 -17.82
N LEU A 63 11.12 -17.28 -16.49
CA LEU A 63 11.72 -16.20 -15.73
C LEU A 63 13.13 -16.60 -15.28
N GLN A 64 14.13 -15.77 -15.59
CA GLN A 64 15.46 -15.95 -15.01
C GLN A 64 15.44 -15.47 -13.55
N VAL A 65 16.00 -16.27 -12.64
CA VAL A 65 15.99 -15.99 -11.20
C VAL A 65 17.36 -16.26 -10.60
N GLU A 66 17.82 -15.32 -9.76
CA GLU A 66 18.94 -15.50 -8.83
C GLU A 66 18.43 -15.36 -7.38
N GLU A 67 18.91 -16.23 -6.49
CA GLU A 67 18.54 -16.20 -5.08
C GLU A 67 19.61 -15.51 -4.24
N ALA A 68 19.25 -14.42 -3.56
CA ALA A 68 20.08 -13.72 -2.59
C ALA A 68 19.62 -14.00 -1.16
N LYS A 69 20.11 -15.07 -0.53
CA LYS A 69 19.76 -15.43 0.86
C LYS A 69 20.46 -14.55 1.89
N VAL A 70 21.58 -13.95 1.52
CA VAL A 70 22.37 -13.02 2.33
C VAL A 70 22.76 -11.80 1.50
N PHE A 71 23.14 -10.70 2.16
CA PHE A 71 23.46 -9.48 1.43
C PHE A 71 24.85 -9.50 0.82
N ASN A 72 25.83 -10.09 1.52
CA ASN A 72 27.22 -10.12 1.08
C ASN A 72 27.83 -11.50 1.40
N GLN A 73 28.08 -12.28 0.38
CA GLN A 73 28.72 -13.60 0.43
C GLN A 73 29.31 -13.93 -0.92
N ASP A 74 30.61 -14.28 -0.95
CA ASP A 74 31.25 -14.80 -2.15
C ASP A 74 30.54 -16.07 -2.63
N TYR A 75 30.68 -16.39 -3.91
CA TYR A 75 30.06 -17.57 -4.49
C TYR A 75 30.50 -18.84 -3.76
N ASP A 76 29.52 -19.62 -3.35
CA ASP A 76 29.70 -20.91 -2.67
C ASP A 76 29.30 -22.04 -3.63
N GLU A 77 30.28 -22.81 -4.07
CA GLU A 77 30.09 -23.92 -5.02
C GLU A 77 29.24 -25.05 -4.44
N GLU A 78 29.26 -25.28 -3.12
CA GLU A 78 28.52 -26.37 -2.50
C GLU A 78 27.01 -26.10 -2.49
N THR A 79 26.61 -24.85 -2.31
CA THR A 79 25.23 -24.43 -2.21
C THR A 79 24.72 -23.73 -3.47
N ASP A 80 25.58 -23.52 -4.47
CA ASP A 80 25.29 -22.73 -5.69
C ASP A 80 24.63 -21.39 -5.33
N SER A 81 25.22 -20.69 -4.36
CA SER A 81 24.67 -19.45 -3.83
C SER A 81 25.70 -18.35 -3.72
N ARG A 82 25.22 -17.12 -3.81
CA ARG A 82 26.00 -15.89 -3.65
C ARG A 82 25.16 -14.81 -2.97
N GLY A 83 25.82 -13.78 -2.46
CA GLY A 83 25.14 -12.64 -1.85
C GLY A 83 24.55 -11.68 -2.87
N PHE A 84 23.66 -10.79 -2.41
CA PHE A 84 23.02 -9.79 -3.26
C PHE A 84 24.06 -8.88 -3.96
N ILE A 85 25.13 -8.48 -3.26
CA ILE A 85 26.23 -7.68 -3.82
C ILE A 85 26.87 -8.42 -5.01
N GLN A 86 27.21 -9.69 -4.82
CA GLN A 86 27.91 -10.48 -5.83
C GLN A 86 27.02 -10.76 -7.06
N ILE A 87 25.71 -10.88 -6.88
CA ILE A 87 24.77 -10.95 -8.02
C ILE A 87 24.79 -9.61 -8.78
N VAL A 88 24.74 -8.48 -8.07
CA VAL A 88 24.81 -7.16 -8.71
C VAL A 88 26.16 -6.95 -9.41
N ASP A 89 27.28 -7.36 -8.78
CA ASP A 89 28.62 -7.29 -9.38
C ASP A 89 28.65 -8.03 -10.72
N ASP A 90 28.21 -9.27 -10.72
CA ASP A 90 28.20 -10.12 -11.92
C ASP A 90 27.33 -9.53 -13.05
N ILE A 91 26.13 -9.03 -12.70
CA ILE A 91 25.26 -8.37 -13.68
C ILE A 91 25.93 -7.13 -14.26
N VAL A 92 26.51 -6.26 -13.44
CA VAL A 92 27.11 -5.00 -13.88
C VAL A 92 28.34 -5.25 -14.75
N GLU A 93 29.17 -6.23 -14.40
CA GLU A 93 30.41 -6.57 -15.11
C GLU A 93 30.13 -7.28 -16.41
N ASN A 94 29.18 -8.21 -16.45
CA ASN A 94 28.95 -9.14 -17.56
C ASN A 94 27.67 -8.86 -18.37
N ASN A 95 26.95 -7.74 -18.12
CA ASN A 95 25.69 -7.46 -18.82
C ASN A 95 25.80 -7.35 -20.34
N LYS A 96 26.99 -7.12 -20.86
CA LYS A 96 27.21 -7.14 -22.34
C LYS A 96 26.89 -8.50 -22.93
N ASP A 97 27.18 -9.57 -22.19
CA ASP A 97 26.95 -10.95 -22.60
C ASP A 97 25.53 -11.41 -22.23
N TYR A 98 25.04 -11.04 -21.06
CA TYR A 98 23.69 -11.39 -20.61
C TYR A 98 22.60 -10.62 -21.36
N GLY A 99 22.81 -9.35 -21.63
CA GLY A 99 21.84 -8.49 -22.32
C GLY A 99 20.60 -8.20 -21.50
N ILE A 100 20.72 -8.22 -20.16
CA ILE A 100 19.63 -7.89 -19.20
C ILE A 100 19.27 -6.42 -19.36
N LYS A 101 17.97 -6.15 -19.45
CA LYS A 101 17.39 -4.80 -19.57
C LYS A 101 16.60 -4.39 -18.32
N LEU A 102 16.11 -5.36 -17.55
CA LEU A 102 15.32 -5.13 -16.37
C LEU A 102 15.73 -6.11 -15.27
N VAL A 103 16.00 -5.58 -14.08
CA VAL A 103 16.17 -6.37 -12.85
C VAL A 103 14.99 -6.08 -11.93
N ALA A 104 14.34 -7.13 -11.46
CA ALA A 104 13.32 -7.04 -10.44
C ALA A 104 13.85 -7.56 -9.09
N ILE A 105 13.62 -6.83 -8.01
CA ILE A 105 14.01 -7.20 -6.66
C ILE A 105 12.74 -7.64 -5.91
N ASP A 106 12.65 -8.90 -5.55
CA ASP A 106 11.49 -9.50 -4.88
C ASP A 106 11.91 -10.11 -3.52
N THR A 107 11.65 -9.47 -2.40
CA THR A 107 10.99 -8.20 -2.18
C THR A 107 11.90 -7.23 -1.42
N LEU A 108 11.56 -5.94 -1.41
CA LEU A 108 12.26 -4.93 -0.61
C LEU A 108 12.26 -5.28 0.88
N ASP A 109 11.15 -5.86 1.37
CA ASP A 109 11.02 -6.28 2.75
C ASP A 109 12.13 -7.31 3.10
N CYS A 110 12.31 -8.32 2.26
CA CYS A 110 13.34 -9.35 2.45
C CYS A 110 14.76 -8.80 2.20
N LEU A 111 14.93 -7.91 1.21
CA LEU A 111 16.20 -7.24 0.98
C LEU A 111 16.63 -6.41 2.20
N TYR A 112 15.68 -5.70 2.83
CA TYR A 112 15.93 -4.99 4.07
C TYR A 112 16.43 -5.92 5.17
N ASP A 113 15.82 -7.09 5.34
CA ASP A 113 16.19 -8.04 6.39
C ASP A 113 17.62 -8.54 6.21
N ILE A 114 18.01 -8.93 4.99
CA ILE A 114 19.40 -9.39 4.72
C ILE A 114 20.42 -8.24 4.80
N ALA A 115 20.06 -7.02 4.37
CA ALA A 115 20.90 -5.85 4.49
C ALA A 115 21.08 -5.41 5.97
N ALA A 116 20.04 -5.58 6.81
CA ALA A 116 20.13 -5.30 8.23
C ALA A 116 21.09 -6.28 8.94
N GLN A 117 21.09 -7.57 8.57
CA GLN A 117 22.05 -8.54 9.09
C GLN A 117 23.49 -8.18 8.67
N GLU A 118 23.68 -7.73 7.45
CA GLU A 118 24.98 -7.26 6.97
C GLU A 118 25.44 -6.00 7.73
N ALA A 119 24.56 -5.03 7.95
CA ALA A 119 24.88 -3.83 8.73
C ALA A 119 25.30 -4.17 10.18
N ILE A 120 24.63 -5.17 10.80
CA ILE A 120 25.01 -5.68 12.13
C ILE A 120 26.40 -6.34 12.08
N ARG A 121 26.68 -7.14 11.04
CA ARG A 121 27.98 -7.79 10.84
C ARG A 121 29.09 -6.76 10.67
N LEU A 122 28.86 -5.73 9.84
CA LEU A 122 29.79 -4.63 9.62
C LEU A 122 30.04 -3.83 10.91
N SER A 123 28.98 -3.54 11.67
CA SER A 123 29.11 -2.86 12.96
C SER A 123 30.01 -3.61 13.92
N ARG A 124 29.90 -4.94 14.02
CA ARG A 124 30.79 -5.78 14.86
C ARG A 124 32.23 -5.70 14.37
N LYS A 125 32.44 -5.75 13.04
CA LYS A 125 33.78 -5.69 12.44
C LYS A 125 34.44 -4.33 12.67
N GLU A 126 33.73 -3.24 12.48
CA GLU A 126 34.27 -1.88 12.56
C GLU A 126 34.47 -1.41 14.01
N THR A 127 33.54 -1.76 14.90
CA THR A 127 33.59 -1.27 16.29
C THR A 127 34.31 -2.21 17.27
N GLY A 128 34.53 -3.46 16.89
CA GLY A 128 35.02 -4.52 17.78
C GLY A 128 34.07 -4.89 18.92
N LYS A 129 32.83 -4.39 18.93
CA LYS A 129 31.85 -4.57 19.99
C LYS A 129 30.73 -5.53 19.57
N PRO A 130 30.16 -6.31 20.51
CA PRO A 130 28.96 -7.09 20.25
C PRO A 130 27.83 -6.17 19.82
N CYS A 131 27.10 -6.57 18.75
CA CYS A 131 25.92 -5.90 18.26
C CYS A 131 24.84 -6.96 17.96
N LYS A 132 23.67 -6.84 18.59
CA LYS A 132 22.60 -7.83 18.46
C LYS A 132 21.41 -7.33 17.61
N SER A 133 21.28 -6.03 17.49
CA SER A 133 20.17 -5.43 16.78
C SER A 133 20.64 -4.26 15.90
N ILE A 134 19.83 -3.94 14.90
CA ILE A 134 20.09 -2.79 14.03
C ILE A 134 20.05 -1.46 14.80
N ASN A 135 19.28 -1.40 15.89
CA ASN A 135 19.20 -0.21 16.73
C ASN A 135 20.47 0.07 17.50
N ASP A 136 21.26 -0.99 17.82
CA ASP A 136 22.52 -0.88 18.53
C ASP A 136 23.72 -0.68 17.59
N ALA A 137 23.51 -0.93 16.30
CA ALA A 137 24.58 -0.91 15.31
C ALA A 137 25.23 0.49 15.21
N PHE A 138 26.57 0.50 15.08
CA PHE A 138 27.40 1.71 14.96
C PHE A 138 27.22 2.71 16.12
N GLY A 139 26.87 2.22 17.32
CA GLY A 139 26.64 3.03 18.50
C GLY A 139 25.24 3.62 18.62
N GLY A 140 24.28 3.12 17.87
CA GLY A 140 22.87 3.50 17.99
C GLY A 140 22.51 4.80 17.27
N TYR A 141 21.49 5.52 17.78
CA TYR A 141 21.00 6.80 17.25
C TYR A 141 20.57 6.75 15.77
N GLY A 142 20.08 5.59 15.30
CA GLY A 142 19.62 5.40 13.94
C GLY A 142 20.73 5.14 12.91
N ARG A 143 22.02 5.14 13.29
CA ARG A 143 23.13 4.90 12.36
C ARG A 143 23.08 3.53 11.68
N GLY A 144 22.57 2.52 12.39
CA GLY A 144 22.34 1.20 11.80
C GLY A 144 21.36 1.26 10.62
N LEU A 145 20.23 1.96 10.79
CA LEU A 145 19.26 2.16 9.71
C LEU A 145 19.84 2.96 8.55
N ASP A 146 20.62 4.02 8.83
CA ASP A 146 21.29 4.80 7.78
C ASP A 146 22.25 3.92 6.97
N ARG A 147 22.95 3.00 7.63
CA ARG A 147 23.84 2.05 6.95
C ARG A 147 23.06 1.07 6.06
N VAL A 148 21.93 0.54 6.53
CA VAL A 148 21.07 -0.33 5.72
C VAL A 148 20.56 0.39 4.46
N ILE A 149 20.07 1.62 4.64
CA ILE A 149 19.62 2.45 3.51
C ILE A 149 20.74 2.65 2.50
N ALA A 150 21.94 3.02 2.97
CA ALA A 150 23.10 3.24 2.11
C ALA A 150 23.49 1.96 1.35
N LEU A 151 23.52 0.80 2.01
CA LEU A 151 23.80 -0.49 1.37
C LEU A 151 22.83 -0.82 0.24
N ILE A 152 21.53 -0.63 0.48
CA ILE A 152 20.50 -0.92 -0.53
C ILE A 152 20.58 0.08 -1.69
N GLN A 153 20.64 1.37 -1.40
CA GLN A 153 20.71 2.42 -2.42
C GLN A 153 21.95 2.30 -3.30
N GLU A 154 23.09 1.95 -2.74
CA GLU A 154 24.31 1.72 -3.49
C GLU A 154 24.12 0.65 -4.59
N GLN A 155 23.50 -0.48 -4.26
CA GLN A 155 23.31 -1.56 -5.23
C GLN A 155 22.26 -1.20 -6.29
N ILE A 156 21.18 -0.52 -5.91
CA ILE A 156 20.18 0.00 -6.86
C ILE A 156 20.86 0.96 -7.85
N THR A 157 21.63 1.94 -7.35
CA THR A 157 22.34 2.92 -8.17
C THR A 157 23.32 2.25 -9.15
N ARG A 158 24.03 1.22 -8.73
CA ARG A 158 24.95 0.47 -9.60
C ARG A 158 24.25 -0.18 -10.78
N LEU A 159 23.07 -0.76 -10.56
CA LEU A 159 22.23 -1.32 -11.65
C LEU A 159 21.74 -0.22 -12.59
N GLU A 160 21.29 0.91 -12.05
CA GLU A 160 20.83 2.07 -12.82
C GLU A 160 21.95 2.67 -13.67
N ASP A 161 23.15 2.84 -13.10
CA ASP A 161 24.33 3.35 -13.81
C ASP A 161 24.79 2.40 -14.93
N ALA A 162 24.53 1.11 -14.78
CA ALA A 162 24.73 0.12 -15.85
C ALA A 162 23.65 0.18 -16.95
N GLY A 163 22.66 1.07 -16.83
CA GLY A 163 21.59 1.25 -17.82
C GLY A 163 20.50 0.19 -17.74
N ILE A 164 20.32 -0.42 -16.57
CA ILE A 164 19.34 -1.47 -16.31
C ILE A 164 18.14 -0.85 -15.58
N ALA A 165 16.92 -1.12 -16.06
CA ALA A 165 15.70 -0.73 -15.35
C ALA A 165 15.55 -1.56 -14.09
N VAL A 166 15.27 -0.93 -12.94
CA VAL A 166 15.11 -1.62 -11.67
C VAL A 166 13.64 -1.52 -11.21
N PHE A 167 13.03 -2.67 -10.94
CA PHE A 167 11.70 -2.77 -10.34
C PHE A 167 11.80 -3.38 -8.95
N ILE A 168 11.33 -2.65 -7.95
CA ILE A 168 11.38 -3.08 -6.55
C ILE A 168 9.98 -3.48 -6.13
N LEU A 169 9.79 -4.77 -5.86
CA LEU A 169 8.52 -5.31 -5.37
C LEU A 169 8.47 -5.23 -3.86
N SER A 170 7.33 -4.86 -3.30
CA SER A 170 7.16 -4.82 -1.85
C SER A 170 5.73 -5.12 -1.41
N HIS A 171 5.61 -5.54 -0.15
CA HIS A 171 4.32 -5.78 0.48
C HIS A 171 3.76 -4.50 1.08
N VAL A 172 2.45 -4.49 1.24
CA VAL A 172 1.73 -3.36 1.84
C VAL A 172 1.08 -3.77 3.15
N LYS A 173 0.90 -2.78 4.00
CA LYS A 173 0.03 -2.83 5.18
C LYS A 173 -0.72 -1.52 5.34
N GLU A 174 -1.76 -1.57 6.12
CA GLU A 174 -2.48 -0.38 6.57
C GLU A 174 -1.70 0.30 7.71
N LYS A 175 -1.51 1.61 7.59
CA LYS A 175 -0.90 2.46 8.62
C LYS A 175 -1.82 3.62 8.94
N THR A 176 -1.86 4.04 10.20
CA THR A 176 -2.50 5.30 10.60
C THR A 176 -1.55 6.46 10.35
N ARG A 177 -2.03 7.51 9.74
CA ARG A 177 -1.33 8.78 9.56
C ARG A 177 -2.18 9.93 10.10
N THR A 178 -1.52 11.00 10.53
CA THR A 178 -2.19 12.22 10.97
C THR A 178 -2.15 13.24 9.83
N ASP A 179 -3.31 13.77 9.47
CA ASP A 179 -3.41 14.85 8.49
C ASP A 179 -2.75 16.12 9.03
N MET A 180 -1.87 16.73 8.23
CA MET A 180 -1.07 17.89 8.67
C MET A 180 -1.88 19.18 8.81
N VAL A 181 -3.06 19.25 8.19
CA VAL A 181 -3.90 20.45 8.20
C VAL A 181 -4.96 20.38 9.29
N THR A 182 -5.64 19.22 9.40
CA THR A 182 -6.75 19.05 10.34
C THR A 182 -6.31 18.47 11.68
N GLY A 183 -5.16 17.77 11.72
CA GLY A 183 -4.72 16.99 12.88
C GLY A 183 -5.51 15.69 13.09
N GLU A 184 -6.43 15.35 12.20
CA GLU A 184 -7.23 14.12 12.29
C GLU A 184 -6.43 12.90 11.79
N GLU A 185 -6.68 11.75 12.41
CA GLU A 185 -6.09 10.49 11.99
C GLU A 185 -6.88 9.86 10.83
N TYR A 186 -6.15 9.27 9.88
CA TYR A 186 -6.72 8.52 8.76
C TYR A 186 -5.90 7.28 8.45
N GLN A 187 -6.50 6.29 7.79
CA GLN A 187 -5.85 5.06 7.38
C GLN A 187 -5.35 5.16 5.95
N VAL A 188 -4.11 4.69 5.73
CA VAL A 188 -3.49 4.62 4.41
C VAL A 188 -2.82 3.27 4.21
N TRP A 189 -3.04 2.67 3.04
CA TRP A 189 -2.28 1.51 2.59
C TRP A 189 -0.96 1.97 2.00
N THR A 190 0.12 1.53 2.57
CA THR A 190 1.49 1.88 2.19
C THR A 190 2.43 0.71 2.39
N ASN A 191 3.71 0.90 2.15
CA ASN A 191 4.74 -0.11 2.34
C ASN A 191 4.81 -0.65 3.79
N ASN A 192 5.22 -1.91 3.92
CA ASN A 192 5.32 -2.61 5.21
C ASN A 192 6.51 -2.14 6.07
N LEU A 193 7.57 -1.59 5.49
CA LEU A 193 8.77 -1.16 6.19
C LEU A 193 8.56 0.09 7.05
N MET A 194 9.57 0.44 7.85
CA MET A 194 9.62 1.71 8.56
C MET A 194 9.66 2.88 7.58
N ASP A 195 8.96 3.96 7.89
CA ASP A 195 8.82 5.11 6.99
C ASP A 195 10.17 5.73 6.58
N LYS A 196 11.17 5.74 7.49
CA LYS A 196 12.52 6.22 7.18
C LYS A 196 13.19 5.40 6.08
N VAL A 197 13.06 4.07 6.11
CA VAL A 197 13.68 3.17 5.13
C VAL A 197 12.93 3.23 3.81
N TYR A 198 11.60 3.13 3.88
CA TYR A 198 10.74 3.20 2.71
C TYR A 198 10.88 4.55 1.98
N GLY A 199 10.79 5.66 2.74
CA GLY A 199 10.89 7.01 2.18
C GLY A 199 12.20 7.23 1.44
N ALA A 200 13.33 6.81 2.00
CA ALA A 200 14.64 6.96 1.37
C ALA A 200 14.74 6.30 -0.01
N ILE A 201 14.00 5.20 -0.25
CA ILE A 201 13.97 4.48 -1.53
C ILE A 201 12.86 5.04 -2.44
N ALA A 202 11.67 5.27 -1.89
CA ALA A 202 10.53 5.77 -2.63
C ALA A 202 10.73 7.20 -3.16
N ASP A 203 11.41 8.06 -2.42
CA ASP A 203 11.66 9.47 -2.81
C ASP A 203 12.55 9.58 -4.04
N THR A 204 13.41 8.61 -4.29
CA THR A 204 14.27 8.54 -5.47
C THR A 204 13.61 7.80 -6.64
N ALA A 205 12.58 6.99 -6.39
CA ALA A 205 11.84 6.28 -7.43
C ALA A 205 11.13 7.24 -8.39
N GLN A 206 11.05 6.87 -9.67
CA GLN A 206 10.28 7.62 -10.67
C GLN A 206 8.79 7.42 -10.51
N MET A 207 8.41 6.24 -10.02
CA MET A 207 7.02 5.88 -9.81
C MET A 207 6.92 4.86 -8.67
N VAL A 208 5.96 5.09 -7.80
CA VAL A 208 5.48 4.14 -6.81
C VAL A 208 4.07 3.74 -7.24
N MET A 209 3.91 2.49 -7.60
CA MET A 209 2.65 1.92 -8.07
C MET A 209 2.05 1.02 -7.01
N MET A 210 0.73 0.96 -6.94
CA MET A 210 0.06 0.07 -5.99
C MET A 210 -0.97 -0.82 -6.68
N ALA A 211 -0.74 -2.13 -6.60
CA ALA A 211 -1.67 -3.14 -7.07
C ALA A 211 -2.66 -3.54 -5.96
N VAL A 212 -3.95 -3.43 -6.25
CA VAL A 212 -5.03 -3.76 -5.31
C VAL A 212 -6.16 -4.53 -6.00
N PHE A 213 -7.01 -5.18 -5.20
CA PHE A 213 -8.31 -5.66 -5.66
C PHE A 213 -9.33 -4.52 -5.52
N ASP A 214 -9.88 -4.07 -6.62
CA ASP A 214 -11.03 -3.16 -6.67
C ASP A 214 -12.30 -4.02 -6.58
N ARG A 215 -12.97 -3.94 -5.43
CA ARG A 215 -14.09 -4.80 -5.07
C ARG A 215 -15.39 -4.02 -5.02
N GLU A 216 -16.40 -4.54 -5.69
CA GLU A 216 -17.77 -4.11 -5.46
C GLU A 216 -18.35 -4.90 -4.28
N ILE A 217 -18.78 -4.18 -3.25
CA ILE A 217 -19.36 -4.78 -2.05
C ILE A 217 -20.80 -4.32 -1.90
N LYS A 218 -21.75 -5.27 -1.98
CA LYS A 218 -23.17 -5.05 -1.72
C LYS A 218 -23.62 -6.00 -0.61
N ASP A 219 -24.36 -5.48 0.36
CA ASP A 219 -24.89 -6.25 1.49
C ASP A 219 -23.83 -7.13 2.21
N LYS A 220 -22.62 -6.56 2.44
CA LYS A 220 -21.47 -7.23 3.04
C LYS A 220 -20.92 -8.41 2.21
N LYS A 221 -21.33 -8.55 0.94
CA LYS A 221 -20.83 -9.58 0.02
C LYS A 221 -20.07 -8.94 -1.13
N VAL A 222 -18.99 -9.57 -1.52
CA VAL A 222 -18.24 -9.18 -2.73
C VAL A 222 -19.05 -9.65 -3.93
N THR A 223 -19.49 -8.70 -4.76
CA THR A 223 -20.28 -8.95 -5.98
C THR A 223 -19.45 -8.84 -7.25
N GLY A 224 -18.29 -8.18 -7.18
CA GLY A 224 -17.34 -8.07 -8.27
C GLY A 224 -15.94 -7.81 -7.72
N GLU A 225 -14.92 -8.30 -8.42
CA GLU A 225 -13.51 -8.10 -8.05
C GLU A 225 -12.66 -7.94 -9.31
N ASN A 226 -11.91 -6.85 -9.41
CA ASN A 226 -10.96 -6.60 -10.47
C ASN A 226 -9.59 -6.28 -9.87
N ARG A 227 -8.53 -6.71 -10.54
CA ARG A 227 -7.17 -6.29 -10.18
C ARG A 227 -6.84 -5.01 -10.91
N VAL A 228 -6.47 -3.98 -10.16
CA VAL A 228 -6.12 -2.66 -10.68
C VAL A 228 -4.75 -2.21 -10.17
N LEU A 229 -4.08 -1.41 -10.97
CA LEU A 229 -2.80 -0.78 -10.67
C LEU A 229 -3.00 0.72 -10.56
N TYR A 230 -2.83 1.27 -9.36
CA TYR A 230 -2.83 2.72 -9.14
C TYR A 230 -1.45 3.28 -9.47
N LEU A 231 -1.44 4.34 -10.27
CA LEU A 231 -0.24 5.06 -10.74
C LEU A 231 -0.11 6.43 -10.07
N ARG A 232 -1.14 6.85 -9.33
CA ARG A 232 -1.22 8.12 -8.62
C ARG A 232 -1.79 7.91 -7.23
N ALA A 233 -1.40 8.78 -6.30
CA ALA A 233 -1.91 8.76 -4.93
C ALA A 233 -3.41 8.99 -4.87
N THR A 234 -4.04 8.32 -3.91
CA THR A 234 -5.42 8.59 -3.50
C THR A 234 -5.44 8.90 -2.00
N ALA A 235 -6.60 9.22 -1.45
CA ALA A 235 -6.74 9.46 -0.01
C ALA A 235 -6.32 8.28 0.86
N SER A 236 -6.39 7.04 0.34
CA SER A 236 -6.15 5.81 1.10
C SER A 236 -5.01 4.94 0.55
N LEU A 237 -4.39 5.33 -0.58
CA LEU A 237 -3.35 4.54 -1.22
C LEU A 237 -2.10 5.39 -1.46
N ASP A 238 -0.97 4.88 -1.00
CA ASP A 238 0.35 5.49 -1.21
C ASP A 238 0.90 5.05 -2.57
N ALA A 239 0.63 5.84 -3.58
CA ALA A 239 1.16 5.69 -4.93
C ALA A 239 1.59 7.08 -5.43
N GLY A 240 2.37 7.14 -6.49
CA GLY A 240 2.81 8.42 -7.03
C GLY A 240 3.68 8.27 -8.25
N SER A 241 3.72 9.30 -9.07
CA SER A 241 4.53 9.32 -10.28
C SER A 241 5.04 10.72 -10.57
N ARG A 242 6.26 10.82 -11.08
CA ARG A 242 6.82 12.06 -11.63
C ARG A 242 6.28 12.37 -13.03
N PHE A 243 5.56 11.43 -13.64
CA PHE A 243 4.95 11.61 -14.96
C PHE A 243 3.53 12.15 -14.79
N HIS A 244 3.31 13.41 -15.19
CA HIS A 244 2.03 14.10 -15.01
C HIS A 244 0.89 13.60 -15.91
N GLY A 245 1.21 13.00 -17.05
CA GLY A 245 0.23 12.54 -18.04
C GLY A 245 -0.40 11.19 -17.78
N LEU A 246 -0.07 10.52 -16.67
CA LEU A 246 -0.59 9.18 -16.36
C LEU A 246 -2.03 9.22 -15.82
N PRO A 247 -2.88 8.23 -16.15
CA PRO A 247 -4.16 8.04 -15.51
C PRO A 247 -3.99 7.69 -14.02
N GLU A 248 -5.04 7.84 -13.22
CA GLU A 248 -5.02 7.47 -11.80
C GLU A 248 -4.79 5.97 -11.62
N LYS A 249 -5.53 5.15 -12.37
CA LYS A 249 -5.42 3.69 -12.33
C LYS A 249 -5.62 3.06 -13.70
N VAL A 250 -5.06 1.86 -13.86
CA VAL A 250 -5.23 1.00 -15.04
C VAL A 250 -5.51 -0.44 -14.60
N PRO A 251 -6.02 -1.31 -15.47
CA PRO A 251 -6.05 -2.75 -15.20
C PRO A 251 -4.65 -3.26 -14.84
N PHE A 252 -4.57 -4.16 -13.86
CA PHE A 252 -3.27 -4.74 -13.44
C PHE A 252 -2.77 -5.75 -14.47
N THR A 253 -2.39 -5.24 -15.63
CA THR A 253 -1.78 -6.00 -16.72
C THR A 253 -0.58 -5.23 -17.28
N PRO A 254 0.50 -5.91 -17.70
CA PRO A 254 1.67 -5.27 -18.29
C PRO A 254 1.33 -4.40 -19.49
N LYS A 255 0.48 -4.90 -20.39
CA LYS A 255 0.04 -4.17 -21.59
C LYS A 255 -0.61 -2.82 -21.23
N ALA A 256 -1.59 -2.83 -20.32
CA ALA A 256 -2.27 -1.60 -19.90
C ALA A 256 -1.29 -0.62 -19.22
N PHE A 257 -0.33 -1.12 -18.46
CA PHE A 257 0.72 -0.30 -17.85
C PHE A 257 1.65 0.32 -18.90
N VAL A 258 2.17 -0.46 -19.85
CA VAL A 258 3.08 0.03 -20.91
C VAL A 258 2.38 1.07 -21.78
N GLU A 259 1.14 0.80 -22.22
CA GLU A 259 0.35 1.75 -23.01
C GLU A 259 0.12 3.08 -22.25
N ALA A 260 -0.29 3.01 -20.99
CA ALA A 260 -0.49 4.20 -20.17
C ALA A 260 0.81 4.97 -19.92
N PHE A 261 1.93 4.25 -19.69
CA PHE A 261 3.24 4.87 -19.50
C PHE A 261 3.69 5.60 -20.75
N GLU A 262 3.64 4.97 -21.93
CA GLU A 262 4.05 5.56 -23.20
C GLU A 262 3.17 6.78 -23.55
N GLU A 263 1.86 6.70 -23.32
CA GLU A 263 0.96 7.82 -23.52
C GLU A 263 1.25 8.95 -22.52
N GLY A 264 1.44 8.63 -21.24
CA GLY A 264 1.77 9.60 -20.20
C GLY A 264 3.07 10.33 -20.48
N VAL A 265 4.11 9.64 -20.97
CA VAL A 265 5.38 10.26 -21.38
C VAL A 265 5.18 11.19 -22.57
N LYS A 266 4.43 10.79 -23.59
CA LYS A 266 4.09 11.65 -24.76
C LYS A 266 3.35 12.91 -24.30
N ASN A 267 2.36 12.74 -23.45
CA ASN A 267 1.54 13.84 -22.95
C ASN A 267 2.34 14.79 -22.04
N SER A 268 3.26 14.27 -21.23
CA SER A 268 4.15 15.07 -20.37
C SER A 268 5.05 16.02 -21.19
N ALA A 269 5.48 15.60 -22.37
CA ALA A 269 6.30 16.43 -23.26
C ALA A 269 5.50 17.56 -23.96
N THR A 270 4.18 17.40 -24.05
CA THR A 270 3.28 18.35 -24.75
C THR A 270 2.39 19.15 -23.81
N MET A 271 2.35 18.81 -22.50
CA MET A 271 1.53 19.50 -21.53
C MET A 271 1.94 20.98 -21.40
N LYS A 272 1.01 21.87 -21.69
CA LYS A 272 1.04 23.22 -21.20
C LYS A 272 0.97 23.18 -19.67
N PRO A 273 1.66 24.09 -18.95
CA PRO A 273 1.51 24.17 -17.49
C PRO A 273 0.01 24.19 -17.14
N ILE A 274 -0.40 23.29 -16.26
CA ILE A 274 -1.78 23.27 -15.74
C ILE A 274 -1.99 24.63 -15.11
N ASN A 275 -2.98 25.38 -15.56
CA ASN A 275 -3.25 26.67 -14.98
C ASN A 275 -3.82 26.49 -13.56
N ASP A 276 -3.61 27.46 -12.69
CA ASP A 276 -4.03 27.41 -11.28
C ASP A 276 -5.55 27.18 -11.13
N ALA A 277 -6.36 27.55 -12.13
CA ALA A 277 -7.81 27.35 -12.12
C ALA A 277 -8.20 25.87 -12.30
N ASP A 278 -7.49 25.13 -13.17
CA ASP A 278 -7.73 23.69 -13.37
C ASP A 278 -7.25 22.87 -12.17
N MET A 279 -6.14 23.29 -11.55
CA MET A 279 -5.69 22.71 -10.28
C MET A 279 -6.71 22.91 -9.16
N ALA A 280 -7.22 24.13 -9.01
CA ALA A 280 -8.22 24.45 -8.00
C ALA A 280 -9.56 23.73 -8.25
N ALA A 281 -9.95 23.52 -9.51
CA ALA A 281 -11.16 22.77 -9.86
C ALA A 281 -11.00 21.28 -9.49
N ARG A 282 -9.87 20.65 -9.84
CA ARG A 282 -9.57 19.26 -9.46
C ARG A 282 -9.50 19.06 -7.96
N GLN A 283 -8.82 19.96 -7.23
CA GLN A 283 -8.77 19.90 -5.77
C GLN A 283 -10.16 20.00 -5.13
N LYS A 284 -11.04 20.88 -5.65
CA LYS A 284 -12.41 20.98 -5.16
C LYS A 284 -13.21 19.70 -5.40
N GLU A 285 -13.01 19.06 -6.54
CA GLU A 285 -13.69 17.80 -6.89
C GLU A 285 -13.18 16.63 -6.03
N GLU A 286 -11.87 16.54 -5.82
CA GLU A 286 -11.26 15.55 -4.91
C GLU A 286 -11.73 15.73 -3.46
N VAL A 287 -11.72 16.97 -2.95
CA VAL A 287 -12.23 17.28 -1.60
C VAL A 287 -13.73 16.97 -1.47
N ALA A 288 -14.53 17.23 -2.50
CA ALA A 288 -15.96 16.90 -2.50
C ALA A 288 -16.18 15.38 -2.49
N GLN A 289 -15.35 14.64 -3.21
CA GLN A 289 -15.41 13.18 -3.24
C GLN A 289 -14.96 12.55 -1.92
N GLN A 290 -13.90 13.08 -1.32
CA GLN A 290 -13.42 12.67 0.01
C GLN A 290 -14.48 12.93 1.09
N LYS A 291 -15.14 14.10 1.09
CA LYS A 291 -16.23 14.40 2.01
C LYS A 291 -17.39 13.43 1.88
N LYS A 292 -17.79 13.08 0.65
CA LYS A 292 -18.84 12.07 0.42
C LYS A 292 -18.45 10.71 0.95
N THR A 293 -17.21 10.29 0.70
CA THR A 293 -16.70 8.99 1.19
C THR A 293 -16.63 8.95 2.71
N ALA A 294 -16.15 10.02 3.34
CA ALA A 294 -16.10 10.15 4.79
C ALA A 294 -17.50 10.19 5.44
N GLU A 295 -18.46 10.85 4.80
CA GLU A 295 -19.85 10.88 5.26
C GLU A 295 -20.51 9.51 5.17
N ILE A 296 -20.27 8.76 4.09
CA ILE A 296 -20.73 7.37 3.93
C ILE A 296 -20.12 6.47 5.01
N ALA A 297 -18.83 6.60 5.28
CA ALA A 297 -18.13 5.84 6.30
C ALA A 297 -18.70 6.15 7.71
N ARG A 298 -18.85 7.44 8.06
CA ARG A 298 -19.44 7.87 9.33
C ARG A 298 -20.88 7.35 9.51
N ARG A 299 -21.67 7.38 8.44
CA ARG A 299 -23.05 6.84 8.48
C ARG A 299 -23.04 5.34 8.71
N LYS A 300 -22.16 4.61 8.03
CA LYS A 300 -22.02 3.16 8.18
C LYS A 300 -21.53 2.76 9.57
N ASP A 301 -20.59 3.52 10.14
CA ASP A 301 -20.13 3.30 11.51
C ASP A 301 -21.22 3.59 12.54
N ALA A 302 -22.03 4.63 12.32
CA ALA A 302 -23.17 4.91 13.19
C ALA A 302 -24.24 3.80 13.12
N GLU A 303 -24.52 3.29 11.92
CA GLU A 303 -25.42 2.15 11.70
C GLU A 303 -24.90 0.88 12.37
N ASN A 304 -23.60 0.59 12.25
CA ASN A 304 -22.97 -0.57 12.89
C ASN A 304 -23.00 -0.46 14.43
N ARG A 305 -22.71 0.72 14.99
CA ARG A 305 -22.81 0.96 16.44
C ARG A 305 -24.24 0.81 16.95
N ALA A 306 -25.20 1.34 16.18
CA ALA A 306 -26.62 1.21 16.53
C ALA A 306 -27.08 -0.26 16.47
N ALA A 307 -26.62 -1.04 15.49
CA ALA A 307 -26.91 -2.46 15.39
C ALA A 307 -26.29 -3.27 16.55
N ALA A 308 -25.02 -3.01 16.88
CA ALA A 308 -24.35 -3.66 18.01
C ALA A 308 -25.05 -3.34 19.35
N GLN A 309 -25.45 -2.07 19.55
CA GLN A 309 -26.18 -1.67 20.75
C GLN A 309 -27.54 -2.33 20.79
N ALA A 310 -28.23 -2.46 19.67
CA ALA A 310 -29.52 -3.15 19.60
C ALA A 310 -29.40 -4.63 19.97
N GLU A 311 -28.32 -5.29 19.53
CA GLU A 311 -28.04 -6.69 19.87
C GLU A 311 -27.74 -6.86 21.37
N GLU A 312 -27.00 -5.92 21.97
CA GLU A 312 -26.69 -5.91 23.39
C GLU A 312 -27.96 -5.65 24.24
N ASP A 313 -28.87 -4.80 23.78
CA ASP A 313 -30.09 -4.41 24.47
C ASP A 313 -31.22 -5.47 24.33
N GLU A 314 -31.19 -6.34 23.31
CA GLU A 314 -32.24 -7.31 23.02
C GLU A 314 -32.59 -8.25 24.20
N PRO A 315 -31.63 -8.78 24.99
CA PRO A 315 -31.95 -9.61 26.16
C PRO A 315 -32.81 -8.88 27.20
N HIS A 316 -32.79 -7.57 27.22
CA HIS A 316 -33.58 -6.75 28.18
C HIS A 316 -34.99 -6.41 27.71
N ARG A 317 -35.36 -6.75 26.48
CA ARG A 317 -36.67 -6.41 25.88
C ARG A 317 -37.85 -6.77 26.77
N ALA A 318 -37.90 -7.98 27.29
CA ALA A 318 -38.98 -8.46 28.09
C ALA A 318 -39.11 -7.71 29.43
N GLU A 319 -38.00 -7.39 30.06
CA GLU A 319 -37.94 -6.58 31.29
C GLU A 319 -38.51 -5.17 31.05
N TRP A 320 -38.07 -4.52 29.97
CA TRP A 320 -38.49 -3.15 29.64
C TRP A 320 -39.97 -3.08 29.26
N VAL A 321 -40.50 -4.03 28.53
CA VAL A 321 -41.93 -4.13 28.23
C VAL A 321 -42.75 -4.25 29.48
N ASN A 322 -42.38 -5.15 30.40
CA ASN A 322 -43.07 -5.35 31.69
C ASN A 322 -43.01 -4.10 32.56
N ALA A 323 -41.85 -3.45 32.63
CA ALA A 323 -41.70 -2.22 33.41
C ALA A 323 -42.58 -1.07 32.88
N ILE A 324 -42.63 -0.87 31.56
CA ILE A 324 -43.49 0.12 30.93
C ILE A 324 -44.97 -0.18 31.25
N GLN A 325 -45.43 -1.42 31.07
CA GLN A 325 -46.81 -1.82 31.33
C GLN A 325 -47.24 -1.58 32.79
N ASN A 326 -46.36 -1.91 33.73
CA ASN A 326 -46.66 -1.81 35.17
C ASN A 326 -46.59 -0.38 35.71
N ARG A 327 -45.71 0.47 35.15
CA ARG A 327 -45.45 1.81 35.71
C ARG A 327 -46.16 2.94 34.97
N TYR A 328 -46.51 2.72 33.67
CA TYR A 328 -47.18 3.74 32.86
C TYR A 328 -48.45 4.32 33.51
N GLY A 329 -49.28 3.49 34.15
CA GLY A 329 -50.50 3.92 34.79
C GLY A 329 -50.30 4.95 35.91
N ASN A 330 -49.16 4.84 36.64
CA ASN A 330 -48.83 5.69 37.78
C ASN A 330 -47.88 6.85 37.40
N ALA A 331 -47.48 6.98 36.14
CA ALA A 331 -46.61 8.05 35.66
C ALA A 331 -47.36 9.40 35.59
N SER A 332 -46.60 10.49 35.62
CA SER A 332 -47.15 11.83 35.42
C SER A 332 -47.75 11.97 34.01
N GLU A 333 -48.68 12.89 33.81
CA GLU A 333 -49.33 13.12 32.51
C GLU A 333 -48.33 13.52 31.44
N ASP A 334 -47.27 14.24 31.81
CA ASP A 334 -46.19 14.62 30.88
C ASP A 334 -45.37 13.38 30.42
N VAL A 335 -45.02 12.49 31.33
CA VAL A 335 -44.35 11.22 31.01
C VAL A 335 -45.24 10.31 30.14
N LYS A 336 -46.55 10.24 30.46
CA LYS A 336 -47.51 9.49 29.65
C LYS A 336 -47.58 10.02 28.21
N ALA A 337 -47.58 11.36 28.06
CA ALA A 337 -47.60 11.99 26.75
C ALA A 337 -46.33 11.64 25.92
N GLN A 338 -45.15 11.68 26.55
CA GLN A 338 -43.88 11.34 25.88
C GLN A 338 -43.81 9.86 25.49
N VAL A 339 -44.18 8.95 26.37
CA VAL A 339 -44.23 7.50 26.08
C VAL A 339 -45.25 7.19 25.00
N LYS A 340 -46.41 7.85 24.99
CA LYS A 340 -47.41 7.73 23.94
C LYS A 340 -46.85 8.22 22.59
N ALA A 341 -46.15 9.35 22.58
CA ALA A 341 -45.51 9.88 21.36
C ALA A 341 -44.52 8.89 20.73
N ILE A 342 -43.70 8.20 21.53
CA ILE A 342 -42.78 7.15 21.07
C ILE A 342 -43.58 6.01 20.41
N ARG A 343 -44.63 5.52 21.07
CA ARG A 343 -45.45 4.45 20.53
C ARG A 343 -46.15 4.85 19.22
N ASP A 344 -46.72 6.04 19.18
CA ASP A 344 -47.48 6.53 18.05
C ASP A 344 -46.55 6.81 16.83
N LYS A 345 -45.30 7.23 17.06
CA LYS A 345 -44.26 7.38 16.05
C LYS A 345 -43.90 6.04 15.39
N VAL A 346 -43.82 4.97 16.18
CA VAL A 346 -43.46 3.62 15.69
C VAL A 346 -44.69 2.91 15.11
N ASN A 347 -45.89 3.27 15.59
CA ASN A 347 -47.18 2.67 15.21
C ASN A 347 -47.26 1.16 15.48
N LEU A 348 -46.62 0.69 16.52
CA LEU A 348 -46.63 -0.68 17.04
C LEU A 348 -46.90 -0.67 18.56
N LYS A 349 -47.30 -1.80 19.12
CA LYS A 349 -47.40 -1.99 20.58
C LYS A 349 -46.01 -2.26 21.13
N PHE A 350 -45.70 -1.81 22.36
CA PHE A 350 -44.41 -2.10 23.02
C PHE A 350 -44.14 -3.61 23.18
N SER A 351 -45.17 -4.43 23.23
CA SER A 351 -45.04 -5.89 23.26
C SER A 351 -44.83 -6.56 21.92
N ASP A 352 -44.83 -5.80 20.80
CA ASP A 352 -44.59 -6.32 19.48
C ASP A 352 -43.08 -6.63 19.30
N PRO A 353 -42.70 -7.82 18.91
CA PRO A 353 -41.29 -8.15 18.65
C PRO A 353 -40.62 -7.25 17.60
N ALA A 354 -41.37 -6.68 16.67
CA ALA A 354 -40.88 -5.74 15.68
C ALA A 354 -40.69 -4.32 16.17
N PHE A 355 -41.06 -4.02 17.44
CA PHE A 355 -40.88 -2.69 18.04
C PHE A 355 -39.36 -2.41 18.19
N PRO A 356 -38.82 -1.30 17.62
CA PRO A 356 -37.39 -1.00 17.66
C PRO A 356 -36.89 -0.95 19.14
N ILE A 357 -35.84 -1.74 19.42
CA ILE A 357 -35.32 -1.90 20.78
C ILE A 357 -34.83 -0.58 21.40
N ASN A 358 -34.24 0.29 20.58
CA ASN A 358 -33.77 1.61 21.02
C ASN A 358 -34.93 2.53 21.46
N GLU A 359 -36.05 2.50 20.74
CA GLU A 359 -37.26 3.27 21.11
C GLU A 359 -37.94 2.66 22.35
N LEU A 360 -37.88 1.35 22.51
CA LEU A 360 -38.35 0.66 23.69
C LEU A 360 -37.52 1.06 24.94
N LYS A 361 -36.19 1.11 24.80
CA LYS A 361 -35.26 1.57 25.82
C LYS A 361 -35.57 3.01 26.25
N ASN A 362 -35.80 3.90 25.28
CA ASN A 362 -36.17 5.29 25.55
C ASN A 362 -37.47 5.38 26.34
N ALA A 363 -38.50 4.64 25.97
CA ALA A 363 -39.78 4.59 26.69
C ALA A 363 -39.62 4.03 28.13
N TYR A 364 -38.79 3.00 28.31
CA TYR A 364 -38.47 2.44 29.62
C TYR A 364 -37.82 3.47 30.56
N PHE A 365 -36.81 4.24 30.06
CA PHE A 365 -36.15 5.25 30.89
C PHE A 365 -37.07 6.41 31.30
N LEU A 366 -38.09 6.70 30.52
CA LEU A 366 -39.09 7.70 30.90
C LEU A 366 -39.98 7.26 32.08
N VAL A 367 -40.24 5.96 32.23
CA VAL A 367 -41.07 5.38 33.28
C VAL A 367 -40.27 4.82 34.47
N LYS A 368 -38.93 4.78 34.36
CA LYS A 368 -38.04 4.29 35.41
C LYS A 368 -38.02 5.23 36.62
#